data_bfcd19b8d40e8bb90c1238f7644f3de5
#
_entry.id   bfcd19b8d40e8bb90c1238f7644f3de5
#
_cell.length_a   1.000
_cell.length_b   1.000
_cell.length_c   1.000
_cell.angle_alpha   90.00
_cell.angle_beta   90.00
_cell.angle_gamma   90.00
#
_symmetry.space_group_name_H-M   'P 1'
#
loop_
_entity.id
_entity.type
_entity.pdbx_description
1 polymer ?
#
loop_
_entity_poly.entity_id
_entity_poly.type
_entity_poly.pdbx_seq_one_letter_code
_entity_poly.pdbx_strand_id
1 'polypeptide(L)'
;MKYSKFLLVTLCFFFLFNGKKYEQAVIDRLSVPVKVCLEGQDCGSAAQASQSVAAVASAEVKKVELSEGSEHTVKMLNSGEGGQMSFEPAVLKVSVGDTIHFKASDMSHNSASIDGMLPDGAESWSGQMNMDISVTLDTEGVYVYQCDPHVMMAMIGVIQVGEAVI
;
A
#
# COMPACT_ATOMS: atom_id res chain seq x y z
N MET A 1 -36.87 12.65 37.66
CA MET A 1 -35.82 11.60 37.74
C MET A 1 -34.51 12.22 37.25
N LYS A 2 -33.61 12.58 38.21
CA LYS A 2 -32.30 13.18 37.93
C LYS A 2 -31.25 12.07 37.97
N TYR A 3 -30.87 11.50 36.83
CA TYR A 3 -29.67 10.66 36.72
C TYR A 3 -28.54 11.50 36.13
N SER A 4 -27.86 12.01 36.96
CA SER A 4 -26.46 12.15 37.29
C SER A 4 -25.50 12.28 36.09
N LYS A 5 -25.15 13.54 35.83
CA LYS A 5 -23.99 13.93 34.94
C LYS A 5 -22.66 13.33 35.38
N PHE A 6 -22.60 12.71 36.56
CA PHE A 6 -21.41 12.07 37.11
C PHE A 6 -21.07 10.71 36.45
N LEU A 7 -22.07 10.00 35.87
CA LEU A 7 -21.81 8.71 35.26
C LEU A 7 -21.15 8.83 33.88
N LEU A 8 -21.39 9.95 33.15
CA LEU A 8 -20.81 10.15 31.83
C LEU A 8 -19.33 10.52 31.89
N VAL A 9 -18.92 11.26 32.93
CA VAL A 9 -17.51 11.69 33.10
C VAL A 9 -16.61 10.52 33.48
N THR A 10 -17.13 9.57 34.28
CA THR A 10 -16.36 8.37 34.67
C THR A 10 -16.17 7.41 33.50
N LEU A 11 -17.11 7.30 32.57
CA LEU A 11 -16.96 6.46 31.39
C LEU A 11 -15.94 7.03 30.38
N CYS A 12 -15.91 8.36 30.17
CA CYS A 12 -14.90 9.01 29.33
C CYS A 12 -13.48 8.87 29.88
N PHE A 13 -13.31 8.93 31.22
CA PHE A 13 -11.99 8.76 31.82
C PHE A 13 -11.47 7.30 31.69
N PHE A 14 -12.35 6.32 31.71
CA PHE A 14 -11.97 4.92 31.53
C PHE A 14 -11.50 4.59 30.10
N PHE A 15 -12.13 5.23 29.08
CA PHE A 15 -11.70 5.05 27.68
C PHE A 15 -10.39 5.74 27.36
N LEU A 16 -10.11 6.92 27.97
CA LEU A 16 -8.86 7.64 27.74
C LEU A 16 -7.64 6.97 28.41
N PHE A 17 -7.84 6.27 29.53
CA PHE A 17 -6.77 5.58 30.24
C PHE A 17 -6.45 4.19 29.64
N ASN A 18 -7.44 3.51 29.07
CA ASN A 18 -7.20 2.22 28.40
C ASN A 18 -6.56 2.35 27.02
N GLY A 19 -6.86 3.41 26.25
CA GLY A 19 -6.27 3.64 24.94
C GLY A 19 -4.74 3.75 24.98
N LYS A 20 -4.19 4.50 25.95
CA LYS A 20 -2.74 4.66 26.11
C LYS A 20 -2.00 3.37 26.51
N LYS A 21 -2.67 2.44 27.22
CA LYS A 21 -2.07 1.14 27.56
C LYS A 21 -1.94 0.20 26.37
N TYR A 22 -2.86 0.30 25.40
CA TYR A 22 -2.80 -0.53 24.18
C TYR A 22 -1.71 -0.05 23.22
N GLU A 23 -1.53 1.25 23.07
CA GLU A 23 -0.45 1.79 22.23
C GLU A 23 0.94 1.39 22.75
N GLN A 24 1.17 1.48 24.07
CA GLN A 24 2.45 1.14 24.65
C GLN A 24 2.73 -0.37 24.55
N ALA A 25 1.71 -1.22 24.71
CA ALA A 25 1.87 -2.67 24.58
C ALA A 25 2.17 -3.14 23.16
N VAL A 26 1.74 -2.40 22.14
CA VAL A 26 2.05 -2.68 20.73
C VAL A 26 3.48 -2.25 20.40
N ILE A 27 3.93 -1.10 20.92
CA ILE A 27 5.31 -0.62 20.73
C ILE A 27 6.31 -1.56 21.40
N ASP A 28 6.01 -2.05 22.62
CA ASP A 28 6.88 -2.97 23.34
C ASP A 28 6.97 -4.36 22.66
N ARG A 29 5.94 -4.78 21.91
CA ARG A 29 5.97 -6.04 21.15
C ARG A 29 6.74 -5.95 19.84
N LEU A 30 6.84 -4.76 19.24
CA LEU A 30 7.61 -4.52 18.02
C LEU A 30 9.12 -4.31 18.29
N SER A 31 9.50 -4.16 19.56
CA SER A 31 10.90 -3.95 19.99
C SER A 31 11.63 -5.25 20.36
N VAL A 32 11.18 -6.41 19.87
CA VAL A 32 11.91 -7.68 20.09
C VAL A 32 13.14 -7.69 19.18
N PRO A 33 14.37 -7.65 19.75
CA PRO A 33 15.57 -7.75 18.92
C PRO A 33 15.66 -9.18 18.34
N VAL A 34 15.46 -9.28 17.04
CA VAL A 34 15.67 -10.54 16.32
C VAL A 34 17.18 -10.76 16.21
N LYS A 35 17.71 -11.70 16.98
CA LYS A 35 19.07 -12.20 16.81
C LYS A 35 19.09 -13.19 15.65
N VAL A 36 19.59 -12.78 14.51
CA VAL A 36 19.92 -13.69 13.42
C VAL A 36 21.42 -14.04 13.55
N CYS A 37 21.68 -15.24 14.06
CA CYS A 37 23.05 -15.79 14.07
C CYS A 37 23.19 -16.75 12.88
N LEU A 38 24.15 -16.49 12.01
CA LEU A 38 24.58 -17.44 10.98
C LEU A 38 25.54 -18.47 11.62
N GLU A 39 25.40 -19.73 11.24
CA GLU A 39 26.25 -20.80 11.74
C GLU A 39 27.73 -20.49 11.53
N GLY A 40 28.50 -20.40 12.62
CA GLY A 40 29.96 -20.23 12.61
C GLY A 40 30.48 -18.87 13.08
N GLN A 41 29.64 -17.95 13.58
CA GLN A 41 30.10 -16.69 14.17
C GLN A 41 29.72 -16.55 15.64
N ASP A 42 30.73 -16.23 16.47
CA ASP A 42 30.57 -15.91 17.88
C ASP A 42 29.66 -14.68 18.05
N CYS A 43 28.52 -14.87 18.74
CA CYS A 43 27.58 -13.80 19.06
C CYS A 43 28.11 -12.89 20.20
N GLY A 44 29.30 -12.32 20.02
CA GLY A 44 29.92 -11.40 20.94
C GLY A 44 29.47 -9.96 20.74
N SER A 45 28.89 -9.39 21.78
CA SER A 45 28.63 -7.96 22.00
C SER A 45 27.45 -7.32 21.23
N ALA A 46 26.40 -7.03 21.98
CA ALA A 46 25.15 -6.37 21.58
C ALA A 46 25.29 -4.88 21.16
N ALA A 47 26.49 -4.39 20.87
CA ALA A 47 26.75 -2.96 20.63
C ALA A 47 26.77 -2.56 19.14
N GLN A 48 26.81 -3.51 18.19
CA GLN A 48 26.91 -3.18 16.76
C GLN A 48 25.62 -3.36 15.94
N ALA A 49 24.56 -3.91 16.54
CA ALA A 49 23.27 -4.07 15.85
C ALA A 49 22.41 -2.79 15.80
N SER A 50 22.76 -1.75 16.57
CA SER A 50 22.01 -0.50 16.63
C SER A 50 22.30 0.47 15.47
N GLN A 51 23.35 0.26 14.70
CA GLN A 51 23.73 1.21 13.63
C GLN A 51 23.11 0.89 12.27
N SER A 52 22.65 -0.35 12.03
CA SER A 52 22.06 -0.72 10.73
C SER A 52 20.57 -0.37 10.58
N VAL A 53 19.85 -0.18 11.70
CA VAL A 53 18.41 0.18 11.67
C VAL A 53 18.19 1.68 11.47
N ALA A 54 19.17 2.51 11.83
CA ALA A 54 19.09 3.97 11.66
C ALA A 54 19.22 4.43 10.19
N ALA A 55 19.79 3.59 9.32
CA ALA A 55 19.99 3.92 7.91
C ALA A 55 18.73 3.71 7.04
N VAL A 56 17.73 2.97 7.54
CA VAL A 56 16.47 2.72 6.81
C VAL A 56 15.42 3.79 7.12
N ALA A 57 15.60 4.56 8.19
CA ALA A 57 14.62 5.55 8.64
C ALA A 57 14.66 6.90 7.89
N SER A 58 15.55 7.07 6.92
CA SER A 58 15.67 8.30 6.10
C SER A 58 15.33 8.10 4.63
N ALA A 59 14.62 7.04 4.25
CA ALA A 59 13.99 6.99 2.94
C ALA A 59 12.91 8.08 2.93
N GLU A 60 13.13 9.14 2.18
CA GLU A 60 12.10 10.14 1.93
C GLU A 60 10.88 9.43 1.35
N VAL A 61 9.79 9.41 2.10
CA VAL A 61 8.50 8.91 1.60
C VAL A 61 8.07 9.89 0.52
N LYS A 62 8.26 9.52 -0.75
CA LYS A 62 7.77 10.31 -1.87
C LYS A 62 6.24 10.30 -1.81
N LYS A 63 5.66 11.41 -1.37
CA LYS A 63 4.21 11.58 -1.37
C LYS A 63 3.72 11.54 -2.81
N VAL A 64 2.77 10.65 -3.09
CA VAL A 64 2.08 10.61 -4.37
C VAL A 64 0.98 11.67 -4.34
N GLU A 65 1.05 12.64 -5.23
CA GLU A 65 0.04 13.69 -5.34
C GLU A 65 -1.18 13.17 -6.11
N LEU A 66 -2.35 13.73 -5.77
CA LEU A 66 -3.60 13.43 -6.46
C LEU A 66 -3.50 13.85 -7.93
N SER A 67 -3.84 12.93 -8.84
CA SER A 67 -3.91 13.21 -10.26
C SER A 67 -5.10 14.10 -10.59
N GLU A 68 -4.93 15.03 -11.50
CA GLU A 68 -6.00 15.94 -11.93
C GLU A 68 -6.94 15.25 -12.94
N GLY A 69 -8.23 15.57 -12.85
CA GLY A 69 -9.27 15.03 -13.74
C GLY A 69 -9.91 13.77 -13.20
N SER A 70 -10.87 13.23 -13.93
CA SER A 70 -11.63 12.00 -13.60
C SER A 70 -11.29 10.81 -14.49
N GLU A 71 -10.41 11.02 -15.48
CA GLU A 71 -9.93 9.97 -16.39
C GLU A 71 -8.42 9.97 -16.45
N HIS A 72 -7.82 8.82 -16.20
CA HIS A 72 -6.38 8.67 -16.08
C HIS A 72 -5.89 7.56 -17.01
N THR A 73 -4.70 7.73 -17.59
CA THR A 73 -4.11 6.73 -18.47
C THR A 73 -2.89 6.10 -17.83
N VAL A 74 -2.86 4.76 -17.83
CA VAL A 74 -1.70 3.95 -17.48
C VAL A 74 -1.26 3.17 -18.72
N LYS A 75 -0.04 3.39 -19.15
CA LYS A 75 0.55 2.68 -20.29
C LYS A 75 1.18 1.37 -19.85
N MET A 76 1.06 0.35 -20.66
CA MET A 76 1.74 -0.94 -20.52
C MET A 76 2.92 -0.97 -21.48
N LEU A 77 4.15 -1.03 -20.95
CA LEU A 77 5.38 -0.79 -21.70
C LEU A 77 6.41 -1.91 -21.51
N ASN A 78 7.11 -2.25 -22.60
CA ASN A 78 8.31 -3.09 -22.54
C ASN A 78 9.47 -2.36 -21.86
N SER A 79 9.52 -1.02 -21.97
CA SER A 79 10.53 -0.18 -21.34
C SER A 79 9.96 1.21 -21.10
N GLY A 80 10.01 1.67 -19.85
CA GLY A 80 9.53 2.98 -19.39
C GLY A 80 10.45 3.57 -18.33
N GLU A 81 10.02 4.67 -17.70
CA GLU A 81 10.79 5.31 -16.61
C GLU A 81 11.05 4.38 -15.43
N GLY A 82 10.12 3.45 -15.14
CA GLY A 82 10.23 2.45 -14.08
C GLY A 82 11.16 1.27 -14.42
N GLY A 83 11.67 1.18 -15.63
CA GLY A 83 12.51 0.07 -16.09
C GLY A 83 11.87 -0.76 -17.18
N GLN A 84 12.26 -2.05 -17.26
CA GLN A 84 11.70 -2.98 -18.23
C GLN A 84 10.40 -3.60 -17.70
N MET A 85 9.46 -3.88 -18.60
CA MET A 85 8.14 -4.43 -18.29
C MET A 85 7.46 -3.64 -17.18
N SER A 86 7.02 -2.44 -17.52
CA SER A 86 6.50 -1.47 -16.54
C SER A 86 5.14 -0.90 -16.92
N PHE A 87 4.36 -0.58 -15.91
CA PHE A 87 3.23 0.35 -16.01
C PHE A 87 3.72 1.78 -15.86
N GLU A 88 3.17 2.71 -16.62
CA GLU A 88 3.52 4.12 -16.54
C GLU A 88 2.28 5.02 -16.54
N PRO A 89 2.02 5.73 -15.42
CA PRO A 89 2.72 5.66 -14.13
C PRO A 89 2.48 4.32 -13.40
N ALA A 90 3.47 3.84 -12.62
CA ALA A 90 3.35 2.63 -11.83
C ALA A 90 2.57 2.85 -10.53
N VAL A 91 2.54 4.08 -10.03
CA VAL A 91 1.80 4.49 -8.83
C VAL A 91 0.95 5.71 -9.17
N LEU A 92 -0.34 5.63 -8.86
CA LEU A 92 -1.32 6.66 -9.18
C LEU A 92 -2.21 6.93 -7.96
N LYS A 93 -2.53 8.19 -7.68
CA LYS A 93 -3.53 8.58 -6.69
C LYS A 93 -4.68 9.28 -7.41
N VAL A 94 -5.90 8.81 -7.17
CA VAL A 94 -7.11 9.26 -7.87
C VAL A 94 -8.27 9.43 -6.89
N SER A 95 -9.37 10.03 -7.35
CA SER A 95 -10.61 10.18 -6.58
C SER A 95 -11.52 8.95 -6.76
N VAL A 96 -12.44 8.76 -5.82
CA VAL A 96 -13.49 7.75 -5.95
C VAL A 96 -14.39 8.09 -7.15
N GLY A 97 -14.66 7.10 -7.99
CA GLY A 97 -15.44 7.23 -9.22
C GLY A 97 -14.62 7.58 -10.46
N ASP A 98 -13.30 7.78 -10.33
CA ASP A 98 -12.42 8.00 -11.47
C ASP A 98 -12.23 6.73 -12.30
N THR A 99 -11.98 6.93 -13.60
CA THR A 99 -11.77 5.84 -14.56
C THR A 99 -10.30 5.76 -14.98
N ILE A 100 -9.75 4.57 -14.92
CA ILE A 100 -8.38 4.26 -15.33
C ILE A 100 -8.39 3.55 -16.68
N HIS A 101 -7.72 4.13 -17.67
CA HIS A 101 -7.53 3.55 -18.99
C HIS A 101 -6.15 2.89 -19.09
N PHE A 102 -6.11 1.57 -19.00
CA PHE A 102 -4.90 0.81 -19.26
C PHE A 102 -4.70 0.64 -20.76
N LYS A 103 -3.61 1.21 -21.28
CA LYS A 103 -3.28 1.22 -22.71
C LYS A 103 -2.20 0.18 -23.01
N ALA A 104 -2.51 -0.76 -23.90
CA ALA A 104 -1.54 -1.71 -24.46
C ALA A 104 -0.64 -1.00 -25.47
N SER A 105 0.25 -0.12 -24.97
CA SER A 105 1.15 0.68 -25.80
C SER A 105 2.22 -0.19 -26.47
N ASP A 106 2.67 -1.23 -25.77
CA ASP A 106 3.53 -2.28 -26.33
C ASP A 106 2.80 -3.63 -26.28
N MET A 107 3.34 -4.61 -27.00
CA MET A 107 2.73 -5.95 -27.10
C MET A 107 3.12 -6.83 -25.90
N SER A 108 2.32 -7.88 -25.70
CA SER A 108 2.49 -8.92 -24.66
C SER A 108 2.13 -8.48 -23.26
N HIS A 109 1.28 -7.49 -23.13
CA HIS A 109 0.79 -6.98 -21.84
C HIS A 109 -0.71 -7.12 -21.67
N ASN A 110 -1.12 -7.21 -20.42
CA ASN A 110 -2.49 -7.00 -19.94
C ASN A 110 -2.45 -6.26 -18.59
N SER A 111 -3.61 -5.89 -18.07
CA SER A 111 -3.80 -5.42 -16.71
C SER A 111 -4.82 -6.30 -16.02
N ALA A 112 -4.47 -6.87 -14.88
CA ALA A 112 -5.35 -7.65 -14.04
C ALA A 112 -5.17 -7.27 -12.57
N SER A 113 -6.28 -7.14 -11.84
CA SER A 113 -6.24 -6.95 -10.39
C SER A 113 -5.73 -8.21 -9.69
N ILE A 114 -5.06 -8.04 -8.55
CA ILE A 114 -4.55 -9.17 -7.76
C ILE A 114 -5.58 -9.52 -6.67
N ASP A 115 -6.01 -10.78 -6.63
CA ASP A 115 -6.94 -11.28 -5.62
C ASP A 115 -6.42 -11.04 -4.20
N GLY A 116 -7.28 -10.51 -3.33
CA GLY A 116 -6.91 -10.18 -1.95
C GLY A 116 -6.08 -8.91 -1.79
N MET A 117 -5.80 -8.18 -2.88
CA MET A 117 -5.09 -6.90 -2.87
C MET A 117 -5.94 -5.76 -3.41
N LEU A 118 -7.25 -5.84 -3.20
CA LEU A 118 -8.25 -4.83 -3.50
C LEU A 118 -8.97 -4.43 -2.20
N PRO A 119 -9.55 -3.22 -2.16
CA PRO A 119 -10.45 -2.86 -1.06
C PRO A 119 -11.65 -3.80 -0.95
N ASP A 120 -12.17 -3.99 0.26
CA ASP A 120 -13.36 -4.79 0.49
C ASP A 120 -14.55 -4.25 -0.31
N GLY A 121 -15.18 -5.12 -1.11
CA GLY A 121 -16.31 -4.78 -1.96
C GLY A 121 -15.96 -4.13 -3.30
N ALA A 122 -14.69 -3.93 -3.60
CA ALA A 122 -14.25 -3.46 -4.91
C ALA A 122 -14.38 -4.56 -5.98
N GLU A 123 -14.72 -4.15 -7.21
CA GLU A 123 -14.78 -5.05 -8.35
C GLU A 123 -13.37 -5.40 -8.86
N SER A 124 -13.13 -6.67 -9.16
CA SER A 124 -11.91 -7.14 -9.78
C SER A 124 -11.99 -7.01 -11.32
N TRP A 125 -10.83 -6.91 -11.97
CA TRP A 125 -10.75 -6.89 -13.44
C TRP A 125 -9.64 -7.81 -13.94
N SER A 126 -9.82 -8.27 -15.19
CA SER A 126 -8.80 -9.02 -15.93
C SER A 126 -8.89 -8.66 -17.41
N GLY A 127 -7.95 -7.84 -17.86
CA GLY A 127 -7.84 -7.41 -19.26
C GLY A 127 -7.31 -8.53 -20.16
N GLN A 128 -7.74 -8.52 -21.42
CA GLN A 128 -7.19 -9.43 -22.42
C GLN A 128 -5.80 -8.98 -22.88
N MET A 129 -4.99 -9.93 -23.31
CA MET A 129 -3.64 -9.67 -23.84
C MET A 129 -3.67 -8.71 -25.03
N ASN A 130 -2.82 -7.70 -25.00
CA ASN A 130 -2.69 -6.70 -26.06
C ASN A 130 -3.95 -5.84 -26.29
N MET A 131 -4.83 -5.79 -25.33
CA MET A 131 -6.06 -5.01 -25.40
C MET A 131 -6.07 -3.91 -24.35
N ASP A 132 -6.60 -2.76 -24.73
CA ASP A 132 -6.93 -1.69 -23.80
C ASP A 132 -8.08 -2.14 -22.89
N ILE A 133 -8.04 -1.74 -21.62
CA ILE A 133 -9.16 -1.92 -20.69
C ILE A 133 -9.37 -0.64 -19.89
N SER A 134 -10.63 -0.32 -19.62
CA SER A 134 -11.01 0.82 -18.76
C SER A 134 -11.72 0.29 -17.53
N VAL A 135 -11.34 0.80 -16.36
CA VAL A 135 -11.87 0.39 -15.05
C VAL A 135 -12.25 1.63 -14.26
N THR A 136 -13.50 1.69 -13.79
CA THR A 136 -13.95 2.74 -12.87
C THR A 136 -13.78 2.26 -11.44
N LEU A 137 -13.19 3.09 -10.57
CA LEU A 137 -12.82 2.73 -9.20
C LEU A 137 -13.76 3.42 -8.20
N ASP A 138 -14.84 2.74 -7.84
CA ASP A 138 -15.92 3.28 -7.00
C ASP A 138 -15.71 3.07 -5.49
N THR A 139 -14.72 2.30 -5.09
CA THR A 139 -14.42 2.00 -3.69
C THR A 139 -13.12 2.65 -3.27
N GLU A 140 -13.13 3.39 -2.16
CA GLU A 140 -11.93 3.97 -1.57
C GLU A 140 -10.97 2.89 -1.07
N GLY A 141 -9.67 3.05 -1.30
CA GLY A 141 -8.67 2.11 -0.84
C GLY A 141 -7.47 2.00 -1.77
N VAL A 142 -6.68 0.95 -1.55
CA VAL A 142 -5.49 0.65 -2.34
C VAL A 142 -5.75 -0.56 -3.22
N TYR A 143 -5.54 -0.39 -4.50
CA TYR A 143 -5.65 -1.42 -5.52
C TYR A 143 -4.27 -1.80 -6.01
N VAL A 144 -3.95 -3.09 -5.99
CA VAL A 144 -2.73 -3.63 -6.59
C VAL A 144 -3.09 -4.46 -7.81
N TYR A 145 -2.40 -4.23 -8.90
CA TYR A 145 -2.62 -4.91 -10.16
C TYR A 145 -1.31 -5.32 -10.80
N GLN A 146 -1.37 -6.25 -11.74
CA GLN A 146 -0.21 -6.85 -12.38
C GLN A 146 -0.42 -7.03 -13.88
N CYS A 147 0.68 -7.29 -14.58
CA CYS A 147 0.68 -7.88 -15.90
C CYS A 147 0.92 -9.39 -15.77
N ASP A 148 -0.05 -10.23 -16.13
CA ASP A 148 0.02 -11.68 -15.87
C ASP A 148 1.26 -12.36 -16.47
N PRO A 149 1.67 -12.10 -17.73
CA PRO A 149 2.88 -12.74 -18.27
C PRO A 149 4.18 -12.21 -17.64
N HIS A 150 4.17 -11.02 -17.04
CA HIS A 150 5.39 -10.37 -16.54
C HIS A 150 5.40 -10.20 -15.02
N VAL A 151 4.55 -10.91 -14.28
CA VAL A 151 4.52 -10.87 -12.81
C VAL A 151 5.88 -11.29 -12.21
N MET A 152 6.56 -12.25 -12.83
CA MET A 152 7.90 -12.70 -12.40
C MET A 152 8.98 -11.64 -12.63
N MET A 153 8.70 -10.63 -13.45
CA MET A 153 9.56 -9.47 -13.70
C MET A 153 9.13 -8.27 -12.85
N ALA A 154 8.22 -8.48 -11.88
CA ALA A 154 7.66 -7.44 -11.01
C ALA A 154 6.92 -6.32 -11.77
N MET A 155 6.27 -6.65 -12.91
CA MET A 155 5.39 -5.70 -13.58
C MET A 155 4.08 -5.57 -12.79
N ILE A 156 4.12 -4.70 -11.80
CA ILE A 156 3.07 -4.44 -10.81
C ILE A 156 2.81 -2.95 -10.76
N GLY A 157 1.55 -2.56 -10.55
CA GLY A 157 1.17 -1.17 -10.33
C GLY A 157 0.25 -1.03 -9.11
N VAL A 158 0.18 0.18 -8.59
CA VAL A 158 -0.62 0.53 -7.41
C VAL A 158 -1.46 1.77 -7.70
N ILE A 159 -2.74 1.72 -7.36
CA ILE A 159 -3.63 2.87 -7.39
C ILE A 159 -4.19 3.09 -6.00
N GLN A 160 -3.98 4.29 -5.47
CA GLN A 160 -4.64 4.76 -4.25
C GLN A 160 -5.87 5.55 -4.65
N VAL A 161 -7.05 5.13 -4.21
CA VAL A 161 -8.32 5.81 -4.43
C VAL A 161 -8.71 6.55 -3.16
N GLY A 162 -8.92 7.85 -3.26
CA GLY A 162 -9.27 8.70 -2.12
C GLY A 162 -8.11 8.91 -1.14
N GLU A 163 -8.45 9.10 0.14
CA GLU A 163 -7.51 9.35 1.25
C GLU A 163 -7.24 8.07 2.06
N ALA A 164 -7.34 6.90 1.43
CA ALA A 164 -7.10 5.63 2.12
C ALA A 164 -5.79 5.66 2.92
N VAL A 165 -5.89 5.34 4.20
CA VAL A 165 -4.75 5.20 5.10
C VAL A 165 -4.38 3.72 5.14
N ILE A 166 -3.13 3.43 4.82
CA ILE A 166 -2.57 2.07 4.90
C ILE A 166 -2.16 1.79 6.35
#